data_6c05422c1700fd9754656db3f1beb4e4
#
_entry.id   6c05422c1700fd9754656db3f1beb4e4
#
_cell.length_a   1.000
_cell.length_b   1.000
_cell.length_c   1.000
_cell.angle_alpha   90.00
_cell.angle_beta   90.00
_cell.angle_gamma   90.00
#
_symmetry.space_group_name_H-M   'P 1'
#
loop_
_entity.id
_entity.type
_entity.pdbx_description
1 polymer ?
#
loop_
_entity_poly.entity_id
_entity_poly.type
_entity_poly.pdbx_seq_one_letter_code
_entity_poly.pdbx_strand_id
1 'polypeptide(L)'
;MQQIECLVKVLKRFKRAIGWTIRDIIRIPPGIYSLKIQLMPYHKTIIEHKRLLSRPMQEVLKKEIIKWLDAKVIHPITDSSWVIPVQCVPEKKGIKVVPNERNELIPIRPLTSCRVCMEY
;
A
#
# COMPACT_ATOMS: atom_id res chain seq x y z
N MET A 1 -3.75 -9.60 35.00
CA MET A 1 -4.98 -10.12 34.34
C MET A 1 -6.05 -9.06 34.19
N GLN A 2 -6.46 -8.36 35.24
CA GLN A 2 -7.49 -7.30 35.18
C GLN A 2 -7.21 -6.18 34.14
N GLN A 3 -5.97 -5.75 33.97
CA GLN A 3 -5.62 -4.69 33.00
C GLN A 3 -5.85 -5.11 31.54
N ILE A 4 -5.58 -6.38 31.20
CA ILE A 4 -5.81 -6.93 29.86
C ILE A 4 -7.30 -7.00 29.56
N GLU A 5 -8.11 -7.40 30.54
CA GLU A 5 -9.58 -7.46 30.39
C GLU A 5 -10.18 -6.07 30.20
N CYS A 6 -9.68 -5.07 30.93
CA CYS A 6 -10.09 -3.68 30.75
C CYS A 6 -9.72 -3.18 29.34
N LEU A 7 -8.51 -3.46 28.86
CA LEU A 7 -8.09 -3.09 27.52
C LEU A 7 -8.96 -3.72 26.45
N VAL A 8 -9.21 -5.04 26.56
CA VAL A 8 -10.07 -5.78 25.62
C VAL A 8 -11.51 -5.20 25.62
N LYS A 9 -12.04 -4.82 26.80
CA LYS A 9 -13.36 -4.17 26.90
C LYS A 9 -13.40 -2.84 26.15
N VAL A 10 -12.36 -2.01 26.31
CA VAL A 10 -12.25 -0.72 25.62
C VAL A 10 -12.15 -0.93 24.10
N LEU A 11 -11.29 -1.83 23.64
CA LEU A 11 -11.13 -2.15 22.21
C LEU A 11 -12.44 -2.67 21.59
N LYS A 12 -13.17 -3.55 22.29
CA LYS A 12 -14.47 -4.04 21.83
C LYS A 12 -15.53 -2.92 21.75
N ARG A 13 -15.52 -2.00 22.71
CA ARG A 13 -16.46 -0.85 22.73
C ARG A 13 -16.19 0.11 21.57
N PHE A 14 -14.95 0.33 21.23
CA PHE A 14 -14.53 1.26 20.17
C PHE A 14 -14.07 0.55 18.89
N LYS A 15 -14.59 -0.64 18.63
CA LYS A 15 -14.22 -1.45 17.46
C LYS A 15 -14.31 -0.67 16.14
N ARG A 16 -15.27 0.25 16.00
CA ARG A 16 -15.44 1.08 14.80
C ARG A 16 -14.41 2.20 14.65
N ALA A 17 -13.72 2.57 15.73
CA ALA A 17 -12.66 3.57 15.68
C ALA A 17 -11.31 2.98 15.21
N ILE A 18 -11.20 1.65 15.18
CA ILE A 18 -10.01 0.93 14.77
C ILE A 18 -10.33 0.24 13.45
N GLY A 19 -9.65 0.68 12.37
CA GLY A 19 -9.76 0.00 11.07
C GLY A 19 -8.95 -1.29 11.08
N TRP A 20 -9.59 -2.43 10.91
CA TRP A 20 -8.96 -3.75 10.79
C TRP A 20 -8.63 -4.09 9.34
N THR A 21 -9.41 -3.55 8.42
CA THR A 21 -9.25 -3.70 6.98
C THR A 21 -9.37 -2.33 6.31
N ILE A 22 -8.89 -2.22 5.08
CA ILE A 22 -9.01 -0.98 4.30
C ILE A 22 -10.49 -0.56 4.14
N ARG A 23 -11.41 -1.52 4.13
CA ARG A 23 -12.86 -1.27 4.06
C ARG A 23 -13.44 -0.61 5.31
N ASP A 24 -12.80 -0.79 6.46
CA ASP A 24 -13.25 -0.21 7.72
C ASP A 24 -12.87 1.27 7.85
N ILE A 25 -12.01 1.78 6.97
CA ILE A 25 -11.61 3.18 6.94
C ILE A 25 -12.76 4.01 6.36
N ILE A 26 -13.43 4.73 7.24
CA ILE A 26 -14.53 5.63 6.86
C ILE A 26 -13.89 6.91 6.33
N ARG A 27 -14.30 7.32 5.12
CA ARG A 27 -13.86 8.59 4.55
C ARG A 27 -14.33 9.76 5.41
N ILE A 28 -13.47 10.75 5.58
CA ILE A 28 -13.87 12.03 6.17
C ILE A 28 -14.83 12.71 5.18
N PRO A 29 -16.04 13.14 5.64
CA PRO A 29 -16.97 13.83 4.76
C PRO A 29 -16.31 15.07 4.14
N PRO A 30 -16.48 15.33 2.83
CA PRO A 30 -15.87 16.48 2.14
C PRO A 30 -16.24 17.84 2.77
N GLY A 31 -17.38 17.93 3.46
CA GLY A 31 -17.79 19.13 4.18
C GLY A 31 -16.95 19.42 5.44
N ILE A 32 -16.25 18.42 5.98
CA ILE A 32 -15.36 18.59 7.14
C ILE A 32 -13.95 18.91 6.67
N TYR A 33 -13.44 18.12 5.73
CA TYR A 33 -12.10 18.30 5.19
C TYR A 33 -12.00 17.73 3.77
N SER A 34 -11.37 18.48 2.90
CA SER A 34 -11.05 18.05 1.54
C SER A 34 -9.61 18.45 1.21
N LEU A 35 -8.79 17.48 0.83
CA LEU A 35 -7.44 17.76 0.33
C LEU A 35 -7.56 18.38 -1.06
N LYS A 36 -7.14 19.64 -1.18
CA LYS A 36 -7.05 20.31 -2.47
C LYS A 36 -5.60 20.32 -2.94
N ILE A 37 -5.34 19.68 -4.06
CA ILE A 37 -4.03 19.74 -4.71
C ILE A 37 -3.94 21.06 -5.45
N GLN A 38 -3.03 21.93 -5.02
CA GLN A 38 -2.75 23.18 -5.72
C GLN A 38 -1.67 22.92 -6.77
N LEU A 39 -2.02 23.17 -8.02
CA LEU A 39 -1.06 23.09 -9.11
C LEU A 39 -0.25 24.39 -9.17
N MET A 40 1.04 24.28 -9.49
CA MET A 40 1.87 25.46 -9.69
C MET A 40 1.41 26.25 -10.93
N PRO A 41 1.54 27.59 -10.92
CA PRO A 41 1.29 28.36 -12.12
C PRO A 41 2.18 27.83 -13.27
N TYR A 42 1.59 27.72 -14.45
CA TYR A 42 2.24 27.15 -15.66
C TYR A 42 2.50 25.63 -15.62
N HIS A 43 1.79 24.88 -14.78
CA HIS A 43 1.86 23.43 -14.81
C HIS A 43 1.47 22.88 -16.19
N LYS A 44 2.18 21.84 -16.62
CA LYS A 44 1.83 21.08 -17.83
C LYS A 44 1.38 19.68 -17.39
N THR A 45 0.36 19.19 -18.03
CA THR A 45 -0.07 17.79 -17.86
C THR A 45 1.03 16.86 -18.36
N ILE A 46 1.30 15.79 -17.61
CA ILE A 46 2.35 14.84 -17.93
C ILE A 46 1.71 13.46 -18.06
N ILE A 47 2.02 12.77 -19.15
CA ILE A 47 1.67 11.38 -19.36
C ILE A 47 2.99 10.62 -19.44
N GLU A 48 3.32 9.91 -18.38
CA GLU A 48 4.51 9.06 -18.33
C GLU A 48 4.23 7.67 -18.89
N HIS A 49 5.23 7.10 -19.56
CA HIS A 49 5.11 5.76 -20.11
C HIS A 49 5.08 4.69 -19.02
N LYS A 50 4.27 3.65 -19.25
CA LYS A 50 4.22 2.48 -18.39
C LYS A 50 5.59 1.82 -18.28
N ARG A 51 6.03 1.55 -17.05
CA ARG A 51 7.25 0.79 -16.81
C ARG A 51 7.03 -0.70 -17.09
N LEU A 52 8.03 -1.32 -17.70
CA LEU A 52 8.05 -2.78 -17.87
C LEU A 52 8.31 -3.43 -16.50
N LEU A 53 7.34 -4.21 -16.05
CA LEU A 53 7.45 -5.00 -14.82
C LEU A 53 7.64 -6.48 -15.17
N SER A 54 8.42 -7.19 -14.38
CA SER A 54 8.52 -8.65 -14.48
C SER A 54 7.16 -9.30 -14.20
N ARG A 55 6.92 -10.49 -14.74
CA ARG A 55 5.65 -11.22 -14.53
C ARG A 55 5.24 -11.35 -13.05
N PRO A 56 6.15 -11.75 -12.13
CA PRO A 56 5.80 -11.81 -10.71
C PRO A 56 5.36 -10.46 -10.13
N MET A 57 6.00 -9.37 -10.55
CA MET A 57 5.64 -8.01 -10.12
C MET A 57 4.29 -7.57 -10.67
N GLN A 58 3.96 -7.95 -11.90
CA GLN A 58 2.64 -7.68 -12.49
C GLN A 58 1.53 -8.37 -11.70
N GLU A 59 1.74 -9.59 -11.23
CA GLU A 59 0.77 -10.32 -10.42
C GLU A 59 0.56 -9.65 -9.06
N VAL A 60 1.63 -9.21 -8.41
CA VAL A 60 1.56 -8.46 -7.15
C VAL A 60 0.79 -7.16 -7.34
N LEU A 61 1.12 -6.39 -8.37
CA LEU A 61 0.44 -5.15 -8.70
C LEU A 61 -1.05 -5.38 -8.98
N LYS A 62 -1.39 -6.41 -9.76
CA LYS A 62 -2.78 -6.75 -10.06
C LYS A 62 -3.58 -7.07 -8.79
N LYS A 63 -3.01 -7.85 -7.88
CA LYS A 63 -3.66 -8.17 -6.60
C LYS A 63 -3.92 -6.93 -5.75
N GLU A 64 -2.94 -6.01 -5.66
CA GLU A 64 -3.10 -4.78 -4.90
C GLU A 64 -4.14 -3.84 -5.56
N ILE A 65 -4.15 -3.70 -6.87
CA ILE A 65 -5.15 -2.88 -7.57
C ILE A 65 -6.56 -3.43 -7.32
N ILE A 66 -6.78 -4.75 -7.43
CA ILE A 66 -8.07 -5.37 -7.15
C ILE A 66 -8.50 -5.07 -5.71
N LYS A 67 -7.59 -5.22 -4.76
CA LYS A 67 -7.85 -4.93 -3.35
C LYS A 67 -8.27 -3.48 -3.11
N TRP A 68 -7.64 -2.52 -3.80
CA TRP A 68 -8.00 -1.11 -3.70
C TRP A 68 -9.33 -0.78 -4.38
N LEU A 69 -9.63 -1.43 -5.50
CA LEU A 69 -10.93 -1.31 -6.17
C LEU A 69 -12.05 -1.86 -5.29
N ASP A 70 -11.87 -3.04 -4.72
CA ASP A 70 -12.84 -3.67 -3.81
C ASP A 70 -13.08 -2.82 -2.55
N ALA A 71 -12.01 -2.19 -2.05
CA ALA A 71 -12.08 -1.27 -0.92
C ALA A 71 -12.61 0.12 -1.29
N LYS A 72 -12.88 0.38 -2.58
CA LYS A 72 -13.32 1.70 -3.10
C LYS A 72 -12.36 2.85 -2.79
N VAL A 73 -11.08 2.54 -2.63
CA VAL A 73 -10.02 3.55 -2.46
C VAL A 73 -9.69 4.21 -3.79
N ILE A 74 -9.75 3.42 -4.85
CA ILE A 74 -9.55 3.88 -6.24
C ILE A 74 -10.76 3.53 -7.09
N HIS A 75 -10.92 4.21 -8.21
CA HIS A 75 -11.94 3.92 -9.24
C HIS A 75 -11.29 4.02 -10.63
N PRO A 76 -11.76 3.23 -11.60
CA PRO A 76 -11.25 3.31 -12.96
C PRO A 76 -11.70 4.60 -13.63
N ILE A 77 -10.81 5.19 -14.40
CA ILE A 77 -11.10 6.33 -15.29
C ILE A 77 -10.60 5.98 -16.68
N THR A 78 -11.30 6.42 -17.71
CA THR A 78 -10.97 6.12 -19.11
C THR A 78 -10.10 7.17 -19.75
N ASP A 79 -10.16 8.39 -19.26
CA ASP A 79 -9.45 9.53 -19.83
C ASP A 79 -8.83 10.37 -18.70
N SER A 80 -7.53 10.60 -18.81
CA SER A 80 -6.78 11.44 -17.87
C SER A 80 -5.64 12.13 -18.59
N SER A 81 -5.53 13.41 -18.37
CA SER A 81 -4.38 14.20 -18.82
C SER A 81 -3.13 14.02 -17.94
N TRP A 82 -3.29 13.31 -16.81
CA TRP A 82 -2.21 12.98 -15.89
C TRP A 82 -2.09 11.47 -15.76
N VAL A 83 -0.93 10.93 -16.13
CA VAL A 83 -0.64 9.51 -16.00
C VAL A 83 0.74 9.33 -15.41
N ILE A 84 0.80 8.63 -14.29
CA ILE A 84 2.05 8.33 -13.59
C ILE A 84 2.19 6.81 -13.47
N PRO A 85 3.36 6.25 -13.78
CA PRO A 85 3.59 4.82 -13.65
C PRO A 85 3.63 4.40 -12.18
N VAL A 86 3.06 3.25 -11.89
CA VAL A 86 3.12 2.63 -10.56
C VAL A 86 4.50 1.97 -10.38
N GLN A 87 5.11 2.21 -9.21
CA GLN A 87 6.38 1.62 -8.84
C GLN A 87 6.19 0.46 -7.88
N CYS A 88 6.87 -0.67 -8.15
CA CYS A 88 6.94 -1.80 -7.23
C CYS A 88 8.32 -1.85 -6.61
N VAL A 89 8.38 -1.68 -5.29
CA VAL A 89 9.63 -1.73 -4.53
C VAL A 89 9.69 -3.03 -3.73
N PRO A 90 10.72 -3.86 -3.95
CA PRO A 90 10.88 -5.09 -3.18
C PRO A 90 11.21 -4.78 -1.72
N GLU A 91 10.50 -5.39 -0.78
CA GLU A 91 10.75 -5.28 0.64
C GLU A 91 11.64 -6.42 1.14
N LYS A 92 12.72 -6.06 1.81
CA LYS A 92 13.61 -7.00 2.48
C LYS A 92 13.33 -6.95 3.98
N LYS A 93 12.70 -7.98 4.52
CA LYS A 93 12.46 -8.10 5.96
C LYS A 93 13.49 -8.99 6.61
N GLY A 94 14.15 -8.45 7.64
CA GLY A 94 15.01 -9.21 8.52
C GLY A 94 16.24 -9.84 7.87
N ILE A 95 17.05 -10.45 8.70
CA ILE A 95 18.19 -11.27 8.30
C ILE A 95 17.83 -12.71 8.63
N LYS A 96 17.84 -13.60 7.64
CA LYS A 96 17.83 -15.04 7.85
C LYS A 96 19.22 -15.57 7.71
N VAL A 97 19.58 -16.50 8.57
CA VAL A 97 20.87 -17.20 8.49
C VAL A 97 20.63 -18.54 7.84
N VAL A 98 21.29 -18.79 6.73
CA VAL A 98 21.15 -20.03 5.95
C VAL A 98 22.52 -20.67 5.80
N PRO A 99 22.66 -21.98 6.04
CA PRO A 99 23.91 -22.67 5.79
C PRO A 99 24.19 -22.73 4.29
N ASN A 100 25.44 -22.46 3.90
CA ASN A 100 25.93 -22.67 2.55
C ASN A 100 26.31 -24.15 2.33
N GLU A 101 26.81 -24.47 1.14
CA GLU A 101 27.29 -25.82 0.79
C GLU A 101 28.44 -26.32 1.70
N ARG A 102 29.13 -25.42 2.39
CA ARG A 102 30.20 -25.69 3.35
C ARG A 102 29.74 -25.71 4.81
N ASN A 103 28.42 -25.69 5.07
CA ASN A 103 27.82 -25.57 6.39
C ASN A 103 28.18 -24.28 7.16
N GLU A 104 28.68 -23.26 6.49
CA GLU A 104 28.89 -21.93 7.09
C GLU A 104 27.59 -21.15 7.09
N LEU A 105 27.29 -20.49 8.19
CA LEU A 105 26.07 -19.71 8.35
C LEU A 105 26.22 -18.34 7.67
N ILE A 106 25.55 -18.13 6.53
CA ILE A 106 25.57 -16.88 5.80
C ILE A 106 24.29 -16.09 6.08
N PRO A 107 24.41 -14.82 6.48
CA PRO A 107 23.25 -13.95 6.63
C PRO A 107 22.73 -13.50 5.27
N ILE A 108 21.49 -13.85 4.96
CA ILE A 108 20.79 -13.40 3.77
C ILE A 108 19.57 -12.54 4.15
N ARG A 109 19.22 -11.58 3.29
CA ARG A 109 17.98 -10.81 3.39
C ARG A 109 17.03 -11.27 2.28
N PRO A 110 16.12 -12.22 2.57
CA PRO A 110 15.18 -12.68 1.57
C PRO A 110 14.19 -11.56 1.20
N LEU A 111 13.84 -11.49 -0.06
CA LEU A 111 12.71 -10.70 -0.52
C LEU A 111 11.42 -11.35 -0.02
N THR A 112 10.71 -10.68 0.87
CA THR A 112 9.49 -11.23 1.48
C THR A 112 8.22 -10.72 0.84
N SER A 113 8.25 -9.49 0.31
CA SER A 113 7.09 -8.84 -0.29
C SER A 113 7.53 -7.71 -1.23
N CYS A 114 6.61 -7.23 -2.03
CA CYS A 114 6.77 -6.02 -2.81
C CYS A 114 5.76 -4.98 -2.36
N ARG A 115 6.22 -3.76 -2.18
CA ARG A 115 5.36 -2.62 -1.92
C ARG A 115 5.04 -1.92 -3.22
N VAL A 116 3.77 -1.69 -3.45
CA VAL A 116 3.30 -0.89 -4.58
C VAL A 116 3.23 0.57 -4.13
N CYS A 117 3.97 1.44 -4.80
CA CYS A 117 4.03 2.87 -4.49
C CYS A 117 3.35 3.64 -5.63
N MET A 118 2.46 4.54 -5.25
CA MET A 118 1.89 5.54 -6.16
C MET A 118 2.46 6.89 -5.80
N GLU A 119 2.92 7.63 -6.81
CA GLU A 119 3.30 9.03 -6.67
C GLU A 119 2.09 9.90 -6.99
N TYR A 120 1.90 10.94 -6.20
CA TYR A 120 0.81 11.91 -6.39
C TYR A 120 1.33 13.19 -6.99
#